data_0bd227d111c9336703c3c0cfbd36ee41
#
_entry.id   0bd227d111c9336703c3c0cfbd36ee41
#
_cell.length_a   1.000
_cell.length_b   1.000
_cell.length_c   1.000
_cell.angle_alpha   90.00
_cell.angle_beta   90.00
_cell.angle_gamma   90.00
#
_symmetry.space_group_name_H-M   'P 1'
#
loop_
_entity.id
_entity.type
_entity.pdbx_description
1 polymer ?
#
loop_
_entity_poly.entity_id
_entity_poly.type
_entity_poly.pdbx_seq_one_letter_code
_entity_poly.pdbx_strand_id
1 'polypeptide(L)'
;GEVVHPQFWPEQLDYKDKRVVIIGSGATAITLVPSMADDTESLVMLQRSPTYIANVPAEDPWLKPLSKYLPNSWVSRSIRWKKVLLQQYIYRLSRKNPQGLRRYLLNEVRKELGPDYDVDTHFAPNYNPWDQRLCAVPDGDMFTAIREGKAEVVTDHIDHFNSSGIALKSGKQLDADI
;
A
#
# COMPACT_ATOMS: atom_id res chain seq x y z
N GLY A 1 -14.26 -1.97 20.51
CA GLY A 1 -14.43 -1.76 19.07
C GLY A 1 -14.95 -2.99 18.36
N GLU A 2 -15.41 -2.84 17.15
CA GLU A 2 -15.84 -3.96 16.29
C GLU A 2 -14.65 -4.55 15.54
N VAL A 3 -14.59 -5.89 15.40
CA VAL A 3 -13.52 -6.56 14.63
C VAL A 3 -14.12 -7.14 13.36
N VAL A 4 -13.65 -6.66 12.21
CA VAL A 4 -14.17 -7.02 10.90
C VAL A 4 -13.07 -7.67 10.06
N HIS A 5 -13.38 -8.80 9.41
CA HIS A 5 -12.50 -9.40 8.41
C HIS A 5 -12.89 -8.93 7.01
N PRO A 6 -11.99 -8.31 6.22
CA PRO A 6 -12.35 -7.70 4.93
C PRO A 6 -12.98 -8.65 3.89
N GLN A 7 -12.71 -9.95 3.99
CA GLN A 7 -13.36 -10.96 3.13
C GLN A 7 -14.85 -11.13 3.43
N PHE A 8 -15.28 -10.82 4.65
CA PHE A 8 -16.65 -10.90 5.12
C PHE A 8 -17.17 -9.52 5.50
N TRP A 9 -16.96 -8.56 4.60
CA TRP A 9 -17.34 -7.17 4.83
C TRP A 9 -18.85 -7.06 5.07
N PRO A 10 -19.30 -6.56 6.23
CA PRO A 10 -20.71 -6.34 6.47
C PRO A 10 -21.24 -5.19 5.59
N GLU A 11 -22.32 -5.41 4.85
CA GLU A 11 -22.90 -4.38 3.96
C GLU A 11 -23.33 -3.11 4.72
N GLN A 12 -23.60 -3.23 6.01
CA GLN A 12 -24.09 -2.15 6.88
C GLN A 12 -22.99 -1.55 7.75
N LEU A 13 -21.71 -1.91 7.52
CA LEU A 13 -20.60 -1.38 8.32
C LEU A 13 -20.47 0.12 8.11
N ASP A 14 -20.79 0.87 9.15
CA ASP A 14 -20.60 2.32 9.19
C ASP A 14 -19.25 2.65 9.85
N TYR A 15 -18.28 3.02 9.02
CA TYR A 15 -16.94 3.45 9.46
C TYR A 15 -16.74 4.97 9.36
N LYS A 16 -17.80 5.71 8.97
CA LYS A 16 -17.74 7.16 8.84
C LYS A 16 -17.55 7.80 10.21
N ASP A 17 -16.65 8.78 10.27
CA ASP A 17 -16.31 9.50 11.51
C ASP A 17 -15.90 8.55 12.67
N LYS A 18 -15.30 7.37 12.34
CA LYS A 18 -14.79 6.39 13.30
C LYS A 18 -13.26 6.33 13.28
N ARG A 19 -12.70 5.90 14.41
CA ARG A 19 -11.27 5.56 14.53
C ARG A 19 -11.07 4.14 14.02
N VAL A 20 -10.38 3.98 12.91
CA VAL A 20 -10.22 2.69 12.24
C VAL A 20 -8.76 2.24 12.28
N VAL A 21 -8.52 0.99 12.68
CA VAL A 21 -7.21 0.37 12.59
C VAL A 21 -7.23 -0.80 11.62
N ILE A 22 -6.52 -0.66 10.49
CA ILE A 22 -6.35 -1.72 9.49
C ILE A 22 -5.12 -2.54 9.85
N ILE A 23 -5.31 -3.80 10.23
CA ILE A 23 -4.23 -4.69 10.62
C ILE A 23 -3.67 -5.43 9.41
N GLY A 24 -2.44 -5.13 9.05
CA GLY A 24 -1.69 -5.77 7.97
C GLY A 24 -1.09 -4.79 6.98
N SER A 25 -0.23 -5.30 6.09
CA SER A 25 0.45 -4.53 5.01
C SER A 25 0.33 -5.23 3.65
N GLY A 26 -0.69 -6.07 3.48
CA GLY A 26 -0.98 -6.75 2.22
C GLY A 26 -1.79 -5.88 1.25
N ALA A 27 -2.07 -6.41 0.06
CA ALA A 27 -2.80 -5.69 -0.98
C ALA A 27 -4.14 -5.12 -0.48
N THR A 28 -4.88 -5.89 0.35
CA THR A 28 -6.16 -5.43 0.92
C THR A 28 -5.98 -4.19 1.79
N ALA A 29 -5.01 -4.20 2.72
CA ALA A 29 -4.76 -3.04 3.58
C ALA A 29 -4.37 -1.80 2.78
N ILE A 30 -3.47 -1.98 1.80
CA ILE A 30 -3.00 -0.91 0.91
C ILE A 30 -4.13 -0.31 0.07
N THR A 31 -5.15 -1.10 -0.29
CA THR A 31 -6.32 -0.61 -1.02
C THR A 31 -7.33 0.05 -0.08
N LEU A 32 -7.54 -0.50 1.13
CA LEU A 32 -8.50 0.06 2.09
C LEU A 32 -8.05 1.42 2.62
N VAL A 33 -6.75 1.59 2.89
CA VAL A 33 -6.24 2.87 3.43
C VAL A 33 -6.67 4.08 2.60
N PRO A 34 -6.35 4.20 1.31
CA PRO A 34 -6.78 5.37 0.55
C PRO A 34 -8.31 5.44 0.36
N SER A 35 -8.99 4.29 0.34
CA SER A 35 -10.45 4.24 0.13
C SER A 35 -11.25 4.71 1.33
N MET A 36 -10.69 4.66 2.55
CA MET A 36 -11.36 5.02 3.80
C MET A 36 -10.86 6.35 4.38
N ALA A 37 -9.72 6.85 3.89
CA ALA A 37 -9.01 7.98 4.49
C ALA A 37 -9.84 9.27 4.58
N ASP A 38 -10.75 9.51 3.64
CA ASP A 38 -11.58 10.72 3.63
C ASP A 38 -12.84 10.62 4.51
N ASP A 39 -13.24 9.41 4.87
CA ASP A 39 -14.49 9.18 5.60
C ASP A 39 -14.29 8.87 7.09
N THR A 40 -13.06 8.55 7.53
CA THR A 40 -12.75 8.18 8.91
C THR A 40 -12.30 9.37 9.75
N GLU A 41 -12.57 9.35 11.06
CA GLU A 41 -12.01 10.31 12.02
C GLU A 41 -10.48 10.17 12.12
N SER A 42 -10.02 8.94 12.23
CA SER A 42 -8.60 8.59 12.17
C SER A 42 -8.40 7.21 11.56
N LEU A 43 -7.36 7.06 10.77
CA LEU A 43 -7.06 5.81 10.09
C LEU A 43 -5.60 5.40 10.34
N VAL A 44 -5.41 4.24 10.93
CA VAL A 44 -4.08 3.69 11.20
C VAL A 44 -3.91 2.36 10.47
N MET A 45 -2.86 2.25 9.66
CA MET A 45 -2.40 0.96 9.16
C MET A 45 -1.37 0.38 10.11
N LEU A 46 -1.78 -0.60 10.90
CA LEU A 46 -0.90 -1.33 11.81
C LEU A 46 -0.29 -2.54 11.12
N GLN A 47 1.01 -2.59 11.02
CA GLN A 47 1.74 -3.71 10.42
C GLN A 47 2.81 -4.28 11.36
N ARG A 48 2.99 -5.59 11.32
CA ARG A 48 4.07 -6.26 12.06
C ARG A 48 5.43 -6.09 11.40
N SER A 49 5.45 -6.06 10.07
CA SER A 49 6.65 -5.90 9.25
C SER A 49 6.30 -5.18 7.95
N PRO A 50 7.20 -4.34 7.44
CA PRO A 50 6.99 -3.62 6.19
C PRO A 50 6.83 -4.55 4.98
N THR A 51 6.24 -3.98 3.92
CA THR A 51 6.13 -4.60 2.59
C THR A 51 6.68 -3.60 1.56
N TYR A 52 7.32 -4.09 0.50
CA TYR A 52 7.67 -3.23 -0.63
C TYR A 52 6.42 -2.71 -1.33
N ILE A 53 6.39 -1.40 -1.54
CA ILE A 53 5.31 -0.74 -2.27
C ILE A 53 5.90 -0.03 -3.48
N ALA A 54 5.30 -0.26 -4.64
CA ALA A 54 5.65 0.42 -5.89
C ALA A 54 4.50 1.32 -6.32
N ASN A 55 4.79 2.60 -6.54
CA ASN A 55 3.84 3.49 -7.20
C ASN A 55 3.77 3.13 -8.69
N VAL A 56 2.58 2.87 -9.18
CA VAL A 56 2.32 2.52 -10.59
C VAL A 56 1.16 3.35 -11.13
N PRO A 57 1.22 3.80 -12.39
CA PRO A 57 0.10 4.51 -12.97
C PRO A 57 -1.12 3.59 -13.09
N ALA A 58 -2.29 4.09 -12.66
CA ALA A 58 -3.56 3.36 -12.75
C ALA A 58 -3.92 3.05 -14.21
N GLU A 59 -3.71 4.02 -15.12
CA GLU A 59 -3.87 3.83 -16.56
C GLU A 59 -2.52 3.77 -17.27
N ASP A 60 -2.42 2.92 -18.31
CA ASP A 60 -1.22 2.90 -19.14
C ASP A 60 -1.15 4.20 -19.99
N PRO A 61 -0.07 4.99 -19.88
CA PRO A 61 0.03 6.28 -20.59
C PRO A 61 -0.03 6.16 -22.11
N TRP A 62 0.25 4.98 -22.68
CA TRP A 62 0.16 4.73 -24.12
C TRP A 62 -1.27 4.38 -24.59
N LEU A 63 -2.19 4.08 -23.68
CA LEU A 63 -3.54 3.66 -24.04
C LEU A 63 -4.28 4.74 -24.85
N LYS A 64 -4.39 5.95 -24.28
CA LYS A 64 -5.15 7.05 -24.90
C LYS A 64 -4.57 7.53 -26.24
N PRO A 65 -3.24 7.78 -26.37
CA PRO A 65 -2.69 8.20 -27.66
C PRO A 65 -2.77 7.13 -28.75
N LEU A 66 -2.54 5.84 -28.42
CA LEU A 66 -2.58 4.77 -29.41
C LEU A 66 -4.00 4.44 -29.88
N SER A 67 -5.00 4.53 -28.99
CA SER A 67 -6.39 4.26 -29.34
C SER A 67 -7.00 5.25 -30.33
N LYS A 68 -6.35 6.40 -30.55
CA LYS A 68 -6.76 7.37 -31.59
C LYS A 68 -6.42 6.89 -33.03
N TYR A 69 -5.42 6.03 -33.17
CA TYR A 69 -4.88 5.64 -34.47
C TYR A 69 -5.05 4.15 -34.77
N LEU A 70 -5.28 3.33 -33.76
CA LEU A 70 -5.35 1.88 -33.89
C LEU A 70 -6.62 1.32 -33.26
N PRO A 71 -7.13 0.18 -33.78
CA PRO A 71 -8.27 -0.52 -33.14
C PRO A 71 -7.94 -0.89 -31.70
N ASN A 72 -8.90 -0.72 -30.79
CA ASN A 72 -8.75 -0.97 -29.35
C ASN A 72 -8.24 -2.39 -29.03
N SER A 73 -8.60 -3.41 -29.80
CA SER A 73 -8.14 -4.78 -29.64
C SER A 73 -6.62 -4.93 -29.86
N TRP A 74 -6.08 -4.20 -30.83
CA TRP A 74 -4.63 -4.20 -31.12
C TRP A 74 -3.86 -3.43 -30.04
N VAL A 75 -4.39 -2.27 -29.63
CA VAL A 75 -3.80 -1.46 -28.57
C VAL A 75 -3.76 -2.27 -27.26
N SER A 76 -4.85 -2.87 -26.85
CA SER A 76 -4.94 -3.69 -25.63
C SER A 76 -3.96 -4.88 -25.66
N ARG A 77 -3.84 -5.56 -26.82
CA ARG A 77 -2.90 -6.66 -27.00
C ARG A 77 -1.44 -6.19 -26.87
N SER A 78 -1.11 -5.09 -27.51
CA SER A 78 0.24 -4.51 -27.47
C SER A 78 0.63 -4.07 -26.05
N ILE A 79 -0.29 -3.40 -25.35
CA ILE A 79 -0.07 -2.99 -23.95
C ILE A 79 0.10 -4.21 -23.04
N ARG A 80 -0.70 -5.25 -23.23
CA ARG A 80 -0.56 -6.50 -22.47
C ARG A 80 0.84 -7.09 -22.65
N TRP A 81 1.29 -7.25 -23.89
CA TRP A 81 2.63 -7.78 -24.15
C TRP A 81 3.74 -6.90 -23.62
N LYS A 82 3.62 -5.58 -23.77
CA LYS A 82 4.54 -4.61 -23.15
C LYS A 82 4.63 -4.83 -21.62
N LYS A 83 3.49 -4.94 -20.93
CA LYS A 83 3.46 -5.17 -19.47
C LYS A 83 4.08 -6.52 -19.09
N VAL A 84 3.78 -7.59 -19.83
CA VAL A 84 4.36 -8.92 -19.58
C VAL A 84 5.89 -8.90 -19.73
N LEU A 85 6.40 -8.33 -20.82
CA LEU A 85 7.84 -8.25 -21.07
C LEU A 85 8.55 -7.36 -20.05
N LEU A 86 7.95 -6.22 -19.71
CA LEU A 86 8.48 -5.31 -18.68
C LEU A 86 8.52 -6.00 -17.31
N GLN A 87 7.47 -6.70 -16.93
CA GLN A 87 7.42 -7.43 -15.65
C GLN A 87 8.47 -8.54 -15.59
N GLN A 88 8.67 -9.29 -16.68
CA GLN A 88 9.73 -10.29 -16.77
C GLN A 88 11.13 -9.65 -16.68
N TYR A 89 11.32 -8.51 -17.35
CA TYR A 89 12.57 -7.77 -17.27
C TYR A 89 12.88 -7.29 -15.85
N ILE A 90 11.91 -6.66 -15.19
CA ILE A 90 12.04 -6.20 -13.79
C ILE A 90 12.33 -7.38 -12.87
N TYR A 91 11.62 -8.51 -13.04
CA TYR A 91 11.89 -9.73 -12.27
C TYR A 91 13.33 -10.23 -12.45
N ARG A 92 13.81 -10.34 -13.70
CA ARG A 92 15.19 -10.75 -13.98
C ARG A 92 16.22 -9.77 -13.40
N LEU A 93 15.94 -8.47 -13.48
CA LEU A 93 16.78 -7.44 -12.89
C LEU A 93 16.82 -7.56 -11.36
N SER A 94 15.68 -7.81 -10.73
CA SER A 94 15.60 -8.00 -9.28
C SER A 94 16.43 -9.19 -8.80
N ARG A 95 16.48 -10.26 -9.60
CA ARG A 95 17.31 -11.44 -9.26
C ARG A 95 18.79 -11.20 -9.48
N LYS A 96 19.18 -10.34 -10.44
CA LYS A 96 20.57 -10.00 -10.71
C LYS A 96 21.13 -8.94 -9.76
N ASN A 97 20.33 -7.94 -9.42
CA ASN A 97 20.71 -6.82 -8.56
C ASN A 97 19.59 -6.46 -7.57
N PRO A 98 19.32 -7.30 -6.58
CA PRO A 98 18.25 -7.07 -5.61
C PRO A 98 18.46 -5.78 -4.81
N GLN A 99 19.69 -5.44 -4.45
CA GLN A 99 20.01 -4.22 -3.69
C GLN A 99 19.79 -2.95 -4.50
N GLY A 100 20.03 -3.00 -5.81
CA GLY A 100 19.73 -1.88 -6.72
C GLY A 100 18.23 -1.61 -6.79
N LEU A 101 17.42 -2.67 -6.97
CA LEU A 101 15.97 -2.53 -7.00
C LEU A 101 15.42 -2.10 -5.62
N ARG A 102 15.94 -2.67 -4.52
CA ARG A 102 15.58 -2.23 -3.16
C ARG A 102 15.78 -0.73 -2.99
N ARG A 103 16.96 -0.21 -3.32
CA ARG A 103 17.26 1.23 -3.23
C ARG A 103 16.32 2.07 -4.09
N TYR A 104 16.04 1.62 -5.31
CA TYR A 104 15.11 2.29 -6.20
C TYR A 104 13.71 2.40 -5.57
N LEU A 105 13.13 1.28 -5.10
CA LEU A 105 11.79 1.26 -4.49
C LEU A 105 11.72 2.17 -3.26
N LEU A 106 12.69 2.09 -2.35
CA LEU A 106 12.71 2.94 -1.15
C LEU A 106 12.90 4.43 -1.48
N ASN A 107 13.68 4.74 -2.51
CA ASN A 107 13.85 6.13 -2.94
C ASN A 107 12.56 6.69 -3.55
N GLU A 108 11.78 5.89 -4.28
CA GLU A 108 10.47 6.33 -4.77
C GLU A 108 9.52 6.62 -3.60
N VAL A 109 9.47 5.75 -2.58
CA VAL A 109 8.66 6.01 -1.36
C VAL A 109 9.13 7.29 -0.66
N ARG A 110 10.45 7.52 -0.53
CA ARG A 110 10.98 8.77 0.07
C ARG A 110 10.60 10.02 -0.70
N LYS A 111 10.53 9.94 -2.03
CA LYS A 111 10.07 11.07 -2.86
C LYS A 111 8.59 11.37 -2.62
N GLU A 112 7.76 10.33 -2.46
CA GLU A 112 6.33 10.48 -2.24
C GLU A 112 6.01 11.03 -0.84
N LEU A 113 6.69 10.54 0.20
CA LEU A 113 6.39 10.89 1.60
C LEU A 113 7.21 12.08 2.14
N GLY A 114 8.30 12.44 1.46
CA GLY A 114 9.19 13.52 1.90
C GLY A 114 10.34 13.05 2.81
N PRO A 115 11.28 13.97 3.08
CA PRO A 115 12.52 13.64 3.77
C PRO A 115 12.35 13.35 5.27
N ASP A 116 11.31 13.87 5.89
CA ASP A 116 11.08 13.79 7.34
C ASP A 116 10.33 12.49 7.74
N TYR A 117 9.85 11.72 6.77
CA TYR A 117 9.15 10.48 7.04
C TYR A 117 10.10 9.30 7.26
N ASP A 118 9.86 8.50 8.30
CA ASP A 118 10.68 7.31 8.61
C ASP A 118 10.35 6.12 7.68
N VAL A 119 10.84 6.22 6.45
CA VAL A 119 10.67 5.17 5.43
C VAL A 119 11.38 3.88 5.84
N ASP A 120 12.49 3.96 6.58
CA ASP A 120 13.27 2.78 6.93
C ASP A 120 12.53 1.88 7.94
N THR A 121 11.80 2.46 8.88
CA THR A 121 10.95 1.71 9.80
C THR A 121 9.68 1.17 9.12
N HIS A 122 9.02 1.98 8.29
CA HIS A 122 7.66 1.69 7.83
C HIS A 122 7.58 1.04 6.44
N PHE A 123 8.61 1.18 5.61
CA PHE A 123 8.57 0.72 4.20
C PHE A 123 9.79 -0.08 3.75
N ALA A 124 10.76 -0.35 4.64
CA ALA A 124 11.97 -1.09 4.30
C ALA A 124 11.96 -2.52 4.87
N PRO A 125 11.37 -3.51 4.16
CA PRO A 125 11.39 -4.89 4.61
C PRO A 125 12.81 -5.49 4.62
N ASN A 126 13.00 -6.55 5.42
CA ASN A 126 14.29 -7.27 5.57
C ASN A 126 14.51 -8.38 4.54
N TYR A 127 13.63 -8.51 3.56
CA TYR A 127 13.78 -9.45 2.44
C TYR A 127 14.09 -8.71 1.14
N ASN A 128 14.57 -9.41 0.13
CA ASN A 128 14.80 -8.80 -1.18
C ASN A 128 13.49 -8.67 -1.97
N PRO A 129 13.40 -7.69 -2.89
CA PRO A 129 12.25 -7.60 -3.79
C PRO A 129 11.98 -8.93 -4.50
N TRP A 130 10.72 -9.36 -4.54
CA TRP A 130 10.22 -10.64 -5.08
C TRP A 130 10.59 -11.91 -4.29
N ASP A 131 11.31 -11.84 -3.17
CA ASP A 131 11.43 -12.99 -2.28
C ASP A 131 10.13 -13.21 -1.51
N GLN A 132 9.41 -12.13 -1.26
CA GLN A 132 8.05 -12.13 -0.73
C GLN A 132 7.17 -11.15 -1.52
N ARG A 133 6.25 -10.45 -0.86
CA ARG A 133 5.31 -9.53 -1.48
C ARG A 133 5.99 -8.25 -1.96
N LEU A 134 5.54 -7.78 -3.11
CA LEU A 134 5.71 -6.43 -3.59
C LEU A 134 4.33 -5.95 -4.02
N CYS A 135 3.81 -4.93 -3.36
CA CYS A 135 2.49 -4.39 -3.59
C CYS A 135 2.56 -3.18 -4.54
N ALA A 136 1.52 -2.98 -5.33
CA ALA A 136 1.39 -1.85 -6.23
C ALA A 136 0.30 -0.90 -5.71
N VAL A 137 0.60 0.39 -5.71
CA VAL A 137 -0.30 1.48 -5.35
C VAL A 137 -0.61 2.28 -6.60
N PRO A 138 -1.89 2.38 -7.01
CA PRO A 138 -2.27 3.18 -8.17
C PRO A 138 -2.05 4.68 -7.89
N ASP A 139 -1.35 5.37 -8.79
CA ASP A 139 -1.12 6.83 -8.75
C ASP A 139 -0.66 7.39 -7.38
N GLY A 140 -0.13 6.52 -6.51
CA GLY A 140 0.39 6.92 -5.20
C GLY A 140 -0.68 7.35 -4.19
N ASP A 141 -1.93 6.93 -4.34
CA ASP A 141 -3.07 7.32 -3.52
C ASP A 141 -2.85 7.10 -2.02
N MET A 142 -2.30 5.96 -1.63
CA MET A 142 -1.93 5.66 -0.24
C MET A 142 -0.89 6.66 0.30
N PHE A 143 0.13 7.00 -0.48
CA PHE A 143 1.15 7.96 -0.06
C PHE A 143 0.57 9.37 0.09
N THR A 144 -0.40 9.71 -0.75
CA THR A 144 -1.14 10.97 -0.66
C THR A 144 -1.94 11.03 0.65
N ALA A 145 -2.68 9.97 1.00
CA ALA A 145 -3.41 9.90 2.26
C ALA A 145 -2.50 10.06 3.49
N ILE A 146 -1.30 9.43 3.46
CA ILE A 146 -0.32 9.56 4.54
C ILE A 146 0.24 10.99 4.61
N ARG A 147 0.64 11.57 3.49
CA ARG A 147 1.22 12.92 3.42
C ARG A 147 0.23 14.00 3.84
N GLU A 148 -1.06 13.82 3.57
CA GLU A 148 -2.12 14.71 3.99
C GLU A 148 -2.53 14.52 5.46
N GLY A 149 -1.90 13.56 6.17
CA GLY A 149 -2.20 13.27 7.56
C GLY A 149 -3.53 12.56 7.79
N LYS A 150 -4.15 12.03 6.73
CA LYS A 150 -5.41 11.28 6.78
C LYS A 150 -5.23 9.82 7.18
N ALA A 151 -4.01 9.31 7.03
CA ALA A 151 -3.66 7.95 7.45
C ALA A 151 -2.26 7.92 8.10
N GLU A 152 -2.11 7.11 9.13
CA GLU A 152 -0.84 6.84 9.81
C GLU A 152 -0.42 5.39 9.58
N VAL A 153 0.89 5.15 9.43
CA VAL A 153 1.45 3.78 9.41
C VAL A 153 2.19 3.53 10.72
N VAL A 154 1.81 2.47 11.40
CA VAL A 154 2.46 2.00 12.63
C VAL A 154 3.07 0.63 12.39
N THR A 155 4.36 0.48 12.68
CA THR A 155 5.07 -0.79 12.55
C THR A 155 5.42 -1.32 13.94
N ASP A 156 4.62 -2.27 14.45
CA ASP A 156 4.78 -2.85 15.77
C ASP A 156 4.04 -4.19 15.88
N HIS A 157 4.24 -4.88 16.99
CA HIS A 157 3.53 -6.11 17.33
C HIS A 157 2.37 -5.81 18.26
N ILE A 158 1.24 -6.45 17.99
CA ILE A 158 0.10 -6.43 18.90
C ILE A 158 0.49 -7.22 20.17
N ASP A 159 0.24 -6.60 21.33
CA ASP A 159 0.29 -7.29 22.62
C ASP A 159 -1.09 -7.90 22.93
N HIS A 160 -2.10 -7.07 23.05
CA HIS A 160 -3.47 -7.53 23.25
C HIS A 160 -4.51 -6.49 22.77
N PHE A 161 -5.73 -6.95 22.57
CA PHE A 161 -6.89 -6.09 22.35
C PHE A 161 -7.55 -5.75 23.70
N ASN A 162 -8.03 -4.53 23.83
CA ASN A 162 -8.76 -4.05 25.01
C ASN A 162 -10.05 -3.32 24.61
N SER A 163 -10.78 -2.79 25.58
CA SER A 163 -12.07 -2.13 25.34
C SER A 163 -11.97 -0.84 24.52
N SER A 164 -10.81 -0.17 24.51
CA SER A 164 -10.57 1.09 23.78
C SER A 164 -9.85 0.91 22.43
N GLY A 165 -9.28 -0.29 22.16
CA GLY A 165 -8.55 -0.54 20.93
C GLY A 165 -7.46 -1.60 21.06
N ILE A 166 -6.21 -1.27 20.67
CA ILE A 166 -5.11 -2.23 20.55
C ILE A 166 -3.89 -1.73 21.34
N ALA A 167 -3.44 -2.53 22.29
CA ALA A 167 -2.17 -2.31 22.97
C ALA A 167 -1.02 -2.96 22.17
N LEU A 168 0.06 -2.22 21.97
CA LEU A 168 1.24 -2.66 21.24
C LEU A 168 2.37 -3.04 22.18
N LYS A 169 3.29 -3.89 21.73
CA LYS A 169 4.44 -4.33 22.53
C LYS A 169 5.41 -3.21 22.89
N SER A 170 5.45 -2.12 22.13
CA SER A 170 6.20 -0.91 22.47
C SER A 170 5.62 -0.13 23.65
N GLY A 171 4.40 -0.46 24.08
CA GLY A 171 3.62 0.29 25.06
C GLY A 171 2.71 1.37 24.46
N LYS A 172 2.76 1.59 23.12
CA LYS A 172 1.82 2.50 22.44
C LYS A 172 0.42 1.90 22.47
N GLN A 173 -0.59 2.72 22.70
CA GLN A 173 -2.00 2.38 22.59
C GLN A 173 -2.56 2.97 21.30
N LEU A 174 -3.27 2.18 20.53
CA LEU A 174 -4.05 2.63 19.37
C LEU A 174 -5.54 2.55 19.74
N ASP A 175 -6.18 3.69 19.81
CA ASP A 175 -7.62 3.73 20.00
C ASP A 175 -8.32 3.34 18.70
N ALA A 176 -9.33 2.50 18.80
CA ALA A 176 -10.06 1.99 17.65
C ALA A 176 -11.53 1.68 17.99
N ASP A 177 -12.40 2.13 17.11
CA ASP A 177 -13.81 1.76 17.11
C ASP A 177 -14.05 0.54 16.18
N ILE A 178 -13.22 0.40 15.15
CA ILE A 178 -13.22 -0.72 14.18
C ILE A 178 -11.79 -1.17 13.91
#